data_d1a4a85013bc52b926ffad51df38474d
#
_entry.id   d1a4a85013bc52b926ffad51df38474d
#
_cell.length_a   1.000
_cell.length_b   1.000
_cell.length_c   1.000
_cell.angle_alpha   90.00
_cell.angle_beta   90.00
_cell.angle_gamma   90.00
#
_symmetry.space_group_name_H-M   'P 1'
#
loop_
_entity.id
_entity.type
_entity.pdbx_description
1 polymer ?
#
loop_
_entity_poly.entity_id
_entity_poly.type
_entity_poly.pdbx_seq_one_letter_code
_entity_poly.pdbx_strand_id
1 'polypeptide(L)'
;MSLRAQVTPLTPLIAAADVLVTKSGGLTSTEAMTIGTAIVVAHPIAGCETENARFMEDNALALWAHTDDELTAKVADLLRHPEKRAEMIAKQHEKIDPDCARKIADILIRRTNEMMGRKTPDA
;
A
#
# COMPACT_ATOMS: atom_id res chain seq x y z
N MET A 1 9.09 -14.86 18.09
CA MET A 1 7.80 -14.26 17.68
C MET A 1 7.39 -13.23 18.73
N SER A 2 6.96 -12.03 18.32
CA SER A 2 6.44 -10.99 19.21
C SER A 2 4.95 -10.79 18.93
N LEU A 3 4.11 -10.87 19.95
CA LEU A 3 2.67 -10.67 19.86
C LEU A 3 2.30 -9.33 20.54
N ARG A 4 1.56 -8.48 19.81
CA ARG A 4 1.13 -7.16 20.32
C ARG A 4 -0.35 -6.95 20.02
N ALA A 5 -1.13 -6.50 20.99
CA ALA A 5 -2.56 -6.22 20.81
C ALA A 5 -2.79 -4.98 19.94
N GLN A 6 -1.97 -3.95 20.12
CA GLN A 6 -1.99 -2.72 19.35
C GLN A 6 -0.59 -2.10 19.29
N VAL A 7 -0.27 -1.49 18.16
CA VAL A 7 1.00 -0.77 17.94
C VAL A 7 0.72 0.61 17.37
N THR A 8 1.31 1.62 17.99
CA THR A 8 1.26 3.00 17.50
C THR A 8 2.63 3.66 17.75
N PRO A 9 3.31 4.19 16.73
CA PRO A 9 2.98 4.11 15.31
C PRO A 9 3.28 2.73 14.68
N LEU A 10 2.54 2.37 13.63
CA LEU A 10 2.75 1.11 12.88
C LEU A 10 3.86 1.24 11.82
N THR A 11 4.03 2.43 11.26
CA THR A 11 4.96 2.74 10.16
C THR A 11 6.38 2.18 10.34
N PRO A 12 7.05 2.32 11.51
CA PRO A 12 8.40 1.76 11.69
C PRO A 12 8.47 0.24 11.59
N LEU A 13 7.40 -0.46 11.99
CA LEU A 13 7.33 -1.92 11.87
C LEU A 13 7.13 -2.36 10.43
N ILE A 14 6.29 -1.64 9.68
CA ILE A 14 6.12 -1.88 8.24
C ILE A 14 7.45 -1.67 7.52
N ALA A 15 8.16 -0.58 7.81
CA ALA A 15 9.45 -0.27 7.19
C ALA A 15 10.56 -1.29 7.52
N ALA A 16 10.49 -1.92 8.68
CA ALA A 16 11.47 -2.93 9.11
C ALA A 16 11.13 -4.35 8.62
N ALA A 17 9.94 -4.57 8.09
CA ALA A 17 9.49 -5.89 7.66
C ALA A 17 10.03 -6.25 6.27
N ASP A 18 10.48 -7.48 6.08
CA ASP A 18 10.80 -8.03 4.77
C ASP A 18 9.54 -8.32 3.96
N VAL A 19 8.48 -8.79 4.62
CA VAL A 19 7.18 -9.09 4.03
C VAL A 19 6.09 -8.71 5.02
N LEU A 20 5.09 -7.98 4.55
CA LEU A 20 3.88 -7.65 5.29
C LEU A 20 2.74 -8.57 4.84
N VAL A 21 2.13 -9.28 5.78
CA VAL A 21 0.86 -10.00 5.55
C VAL A 21 -0.26 -9.15 6.12
N THR A 22 -1.22 -8.79 5.30
CA THR A 22 -2.33 -7.91 5.70
C THR A 22 -3.57 -8.15 4.85
N LYS A 23 -4.70 -7.62 5.30
CA LYS A 23 -5.86 -7.40 4.43
C LYS A 23 -5.56 -6.24 3.47
N SER A 24 -6.30 -6.14 2.39
CA SER A 24 -6.17 -5.06 1.40
C SER A 24 -6.90 -3.77 1.80
N GLY A 25 -6.81 -3.38 3.07
CA GLY A 25 -7.37 -2.12 3.56
C GLY A 25 -6.63 -0.91 2.97
N GLY A 26 -7.37 0.14 2.59
CA GLY A 26 -6.83 1.27 1.84
C GLY A 26 -5.64 1.98 2.52
N LEU A 27 -5.73 2.24 3.83
CA LEU A 27 -4.68 2.97 4.55
C LEU A 27 -3.39 2.16 4.72
N THR A 28 -3.47 0.97 5.31
CA THR A 28 -2.30 0.13 5.58
C THR A 28 -1.59 -0.28 4.29
N SER A 29 -2.35 -0.66 3.26
CA SER A 29 -1.77 -1.05 1.97
C SER A 29 -1.07 0.11 1.28
N THR A 30 -1.67 1.30 1.25
CA THR A 30 -1.07 2.49 0.65
C THR A 30 0.18 2.93 1.41
N GLU A 31 0.16 2.89 2.74
CA GLU A 31 1.31 3.18 3.59
C GLU A 31 2.47 2.21 3.29
N ALA A 32 2.20 0.90 3.26
CA ALA A 32 3.20 -0.12 2.97
C ALA A 32 3.80 0.02 1.56
N MET A 33 2.98 0.33 0.55
CA MET A 33 3.44 0.56 -0.81
C MET A 33 4.28 1.85 -0.93
N THR A 34 3.92 2.90 -0.19
CA THR A 34 4.69 4.15 -0.14
C THR A 34 6.06 3.94 0.50
N ILE A 35 6.13 3.15 1.55
CA ILE A 35 7.38 2.78 2.24
C ILE A 35 8.23 1.87 1.35
N GLY A 36 7.62 0.99 0.58
CA GLY A 36 8.29 -0.03 -0.21
C GLY A 36 8.51 -1.32 0.57
N THR A 37 7.42 -1.90 1.08
CA THR A 37 7.43 -3.20 1.74
C THR A 37 6.71 -4.22 0.87
N ALA A 38 7.28 -5.42 0.71
CA ALA A 38 6.61 -6.49 -0.04
C ALA A 38 5.34 -6.95 0.70
N ILE A 39 4.24 -7.13 -0.04
CA ILE A 39 2.92 -7.38 0.53
C ILE A 39 2.37 -8.71 0.05
N VAL A 40 1.85 -9.51 0.97
CA VAL A 40 0.93 -10.62 0.67
C VAL A 40 -0.42 -10.30 1.30
N VAL A 41 -1.45 -10.18 0.45
CA VAL A 41 -2.83 -9.97 0.89
C VAL A 41 -3.44 -11.31 1.28
N ALA A 42 -4.04 -11.36 2.46
CA ALA A 42 -4.77 -12.52 2.97
C ALA A 42 -6.13 -12.09 3.52
N HIS A 43 -7.15 -12.93 3.33
CA HIS A 43 -8.48 -12.76 3.92
C HIS A 43 -9.10 -11.35 3.78
N PRO A 44 -9.17 -10.77 2.56
CA PRO A 44 -9.81 -9.48 2.38
C PRO A 44 -11.30 -9.56 2.74
N ILE A 45 -11.83 -8.50 3.34
CA ILE A 45 -13.27 -8.39 3.57
C ILE A 45 -13.97 -8.23 2.23
N ALA A 46 -15.05 -8.99 2.02
CA ALA A 46 -15.83 -8.94 0.78
C ALA A 46 -16.30 -7.50 0.46
N GLY A 47 -16.24 -7.15 -0.79
CA GLY A 47 -16.56 -5.80 -1.28
C GLY A 47 -15.30 -4.99 -1.60
N CYS A 48 -15.14 -3.82 -1.00
CA CYS A 48 -14.05 -2.91 -1.37
C CYS A 48 -12.64 -3.49 -1.15
N GLU A 49 -12.42 -4.32 -0.13
CA GLU A 49 -11.12 -4.96 0.09
C GLU A 49 -10.81 -6.02 -0.97
N THR A 50 -11.82 -6.72 -1.49
CA THR A 50 -11.63 -7.65 -2.60
C THR A 50 -11.22 -6.93 -3.89
N GLU A 51 -11.83 -5.78 -4.18
CA GLU A 51 -11.45 -4.97 -5.34
C GLU A 51 -10.05 -4.37 -5.20
N ASN A 52 -9.69 -3.93 -3.99
CA ASN A 52 -8.33 -3.48 -3.67
C ASN A 52 -7.31 -4.61 -3.87
N ALA A 53 -7.60 -5.82 -3.38
CA ALA A 53 -6.72 -6.99 -3.54
C ALA A 53 -6.48 -7.30 -5.02
N ARG A 54 -7.57 -7.32 -5.83
CA ARG A 54 -7.49 -7.53 -7.28
C ARG A 54 -6.65 -6.45 -7.94
N PHE A 55 -6.92 -5.17 -7.66
CA PHE A 55 -6.14 -4.06 -8.20
C PHE A 55 -4.64 -4.19 -7.88
N MET A 56 -4.31 -4.55 -6.64
CA MET A 56 -2.91 -4.71 -6.22
C MET A 56 -2.24 -5.89 -6.94
N GLU A 57 -2.93 -7.01 -7.09
CA GLU A 57 -2.41 -8.18 -7.80
C GLU A 57 -2.24 -7.92 -9.29
N ASP A 58 -3.26 -7.36 -9.96
CA ASP A 58 -3.23 -7.03 -11.40
C ASP A 58 -2.12 -6.05 -11.78
N ASN A 59 -1.71 -5.18 -10.86
CA ASN A 59 -0.63 -4.23 -11.05
C ASN A 59 0.72 -4.68 -10.46
N ALA A 60 0.85 -5.92 -10.01
CA ALA A 60 2.04 -6.49 -9.38
C ALA A 60 2.53 -5.71 -8.13
N LEU A 61 1.63 -5.10 -7.39
CA LEU A 61 1.90 -4.32 -6.17
C LEU A 61 1.92 -5.21 -4.92
N ALA A 62 1.26 -6.35 -4.98
CA ALA A 62 1.18 -7.36 -3.93
C ALA A 62 0.87 -8.73 -4.54
N LEU A 63 1.05 -9.78 -3.76
CA LEU A 63 0.50 -11.11 -4.06
C LEU A 63 -0.78 -11.31 -3.26
N TRP A 64 -1.80 -11.92 -3.86
CA TRP A 64 -3.02 -12.30 -3.16
C TRP A 64 -3.06 -13.80 -2.88
N ALA A 65 -3.17 -14.19 -1.62
CA ALA A 65 -3.32 -15.57 -1.19
C ALA A 65 -4.80 -15.88 -0.93
N HIS A 66 -5.33 -16.88 -1.61
CA HIS A 66 -6.74 -17.30 -1.49
C HIS A 66 -6.93 -18.39 -0.44
N THR A 67 -5.85 -19.08 -0.05
CA THR A 67 -5.85 -20.13 0.97
C THR A 67 -4.66 -19.94 1.91
N ASP A 68 -4.69 -20.57 3.09
CA ASP A 68 -3.60 -20.54 4.05
C ASP A 68 -2.33 -21.24 3.50
N ASP A 69 -2.51 -22.28 2.69
CA ASP A 69 -1.38 -22.94 2.02
C ASP A 69 -0.71 -22.02 1.00
N GLU A 70 -1.51 -21.29 0.20
CA GLU A 70 -0.98 -20.27 -0.70
C GLU A 70 -0.30 -19.14 0.05
N LEU A 71 -0.87 -18.69 1.16
CA LEU A 71 -0.27 -17.67 2.00
C LEU A 71 1.12 -18.07 2.45
N THR A 72 1.22 -19.27 3.01
CA THR A 72 2.50 -19.82 3.49
C THR A 72 3.51 -19.92 2.35
N ALA A 73 3.10 -20.45 1.20
CA ALA A 73 3.97 -20.62 0.04
C ALA A 73 4.46 -19.26 -0.52
N LYS A 74 3.56 -18.27 -0.67
CA LYS A 74 3.88 -16.94 -1.20
C LYS A 74 4.80 -16.16 -0.26
N VAL A 75 4.56 -16.21 1.04
CA VAL A 75 5.46 -15.59 2.04
C VAL A 75 6.84 -16.24 2.01
N ALA A 76 6.92 -17.57 2.03
CA ALA A 76 8.18 -18.28 1.97
C ALA A 76 8.96 -18.00 0.68
N ASP A 77 8.27 -17.90 -0.44
CA ASP A 77 8.88 -17.54 -1.73
C ASP A 77 9.49 -16.14 -1.69
N LEU A 78 8.74 -15.14 -1.23
CA LEU A 78 9.25 -13.76 -1.11
C LEU A 78 10.42 -13.65 -0.13
N LEU A 79 10.41 -14.40 0.98
CA LEU A 79 11.52 -14.39 1.94
C LEU A 79 12.81 -14.98 1.35
N ARG A 80 12.70 -16.02 0.51
CA ARG A 80 13.84 -16.66 -0.15
C ARG A 80 14.38 -15.89 -1.35
N HIS A 81 13.57 -15.05 -1.98
CA HIS A 81 13.86 -14.38 -3.25
C HIS A 81 13.81 -12.86 -3.10
N PRO A 82 14.87 -12.21 -2.58
CA PRO A 82 14.91 -10.76 -2.40
C PRO A 82 14.72 -10.00 -3.73
N GLU A 83 15.10 -10.59 -4.87
CA GLU A 83 14.86 -10.01 -6.19
C GLU A 83 13.37 -9.85 -6.51
N LYS A 84 12.52 -10.81 -6.13
CA LYS A 84 11.06 -10.70 -6.31
C LYS A 84 10.47 -9.60 -5.44
N ARG A 85 10.99 -9.42 -4.21
CA ARG A 85 10.59 -8.30 -3.35
C ARG A 85 10.97 -6.97 -4.00
N ALA A 86 12.18 -6.87 -4.52
CA ALA A 86 12.66 -5.66 -5.19
C ALA A 86 11.84 -5.30 -6.42
N GLU A 87 11.44 -6.27 -7.23
CA GLU A 87 10.55 -6.06 -8.39
C GLU A 87 9.18 -5.54 -7.97
N MET A 88 8.58 -6.14 -6.94
CA MET A 88 7.30 -5.68 -6.39
C MET A 88 7.40 -4.25 -5.86
N ILE A 89 8.44 -3.93 -5.10
CA ILE A 89 8.68 -2.59 -4.55
C ILE A 89 8.87 -1.57 -5.67
N ALA A 90 9.59 -1.92 -6.73
CA ALA A 90 9.74 -1.05 -7.89
C ALA A 90 8.38 -0.72 -8.54
N LYS A 91 7.49 -1.70 -8.67
CA LYS A 91 6.13 -1.49 -9.16
C LYS A 91 5.28 -0.63 -8.24
N GLN A 92 5.42 -0.81 -6.92
CA GLN A 92 4.77 0.04 -5.92
C GLN A 92 5.19 1.51 -6.09
N HIS A 93 6.49 1.79 -6.17
CA HIS A 93 7.01 3.15 -6.32
C HIS A 93 6.71 3.78 -7.69
N GLU A 94 6.54 2.97 -8.73
CA GLU A 94 6.06 3.44 -10.04
C GLU A 94 4.60 3.89 -9.99
N LYS A 95 3.75 3.19 -9.22
CA LYS A 95 2.30 3.37 -9.20
C LYS A 95 1.82 4.35 -8.13
N ILE A 96 2.46 4.35 -6.97
CA ILE A 96 2.05 5.13 -5.80
C ILE A 96 2.86 6.43 -5.72
N ASP A 97 2.13 7.53 -5.76
CA ASP A 97 2.73 8.87 -5.63
C ASP A 97 2.80 9.26 -4.14
N PRO A 98 3.99 9.40 -3.54
CA PRO A 98 4.13 9.77 -2.14
C PRO A 98 3.61 11.17 -1.83
N ASP A 99 3.49 12.03 -2.85
CA ASP A 99 3.01 13.42 -2.73
C ASP A 99 1.51 13.57 -3.02
N CYS A 100 0.77 12.47 -3.14
CA CYS A 100 -0.65 12.51 -3.55
C CYS A 100 -1.51 13.40 -2.64
N ALA A 101 -1.30 13.38 -1.33
CA ALA A 101 -2.06 14.21 -0.38
C ALA A 101 -1.85 15.70 -0.64
N ARG A 102 -0.61 16.15 -0.88
CA ARG A 102 -0.28 17.53 -1.22
C ARG A 102 -0.91 17.94 -2.55
N LYS A 103 -0.80 17.09 -3.57
CA LYS A 103 -1.40 17.35 -4.89
C LYS A 103 -2.92 17.47 -4.82
N ILE A 104 -3.59 16.62 -4.02
CA ILE A 104 -5.03 16.73 -3.78
C ILE A 104 -5.37 18.04 -3.08
N ALA A 105 -4.63 18.42 -2.04
CA ALA A 105 -4.83 19.69 -1.34
C ALA A 105 -4.67 20.90 -2.28
N ASP A 106 -3.65 20.89 -3.12
CA ASP A 106 -3.42 21.96 -4.12
C ASP A 106 -4.57 22.08 -5.12
N ILE A 107 -5.11 20.95 -5.58
CA ILE A 107 -6.29 20.93 -6.46
C ILE A 107 -7.51 21.55 -5.75
N LEU A 108 -7.77 21.15 -4.51
CA LEU A 108 -8.90 21.67 -3.73
C LEU A 108 -8.77 23.18 -3.48
N ILE A 109 -7.59 23.66 -3.08
CA ILE A 109 -7.32 25.08 -2.85
C ILE A 109 -7.54 25.88 -4.15
N ARG A 110 -6.98 25.41 -5.27
CA ARG A 110 -7.15 26.06 -6.57
C ARG A 110 -8.62 26.15 -6.96
N ARG A 111 -9.36 25.04 -6.89
CA ARG A 111 -10.79 25.01 -7.22
C ARG A 111 -11.61 25.94 -6.34
N THR A 112 -11.32 25.95 -5.03
CA THR A 112 -12.01 26.84 -4.09
C THR A 112 -11.75 28.31 -4.44
N ASN A 113 -10.50 28.67 -4.74
CA ASN A 113 -10.14 30.04 -5.12
C ASN A 113 -10.83 30.46 -6.44
N GLU A 114 -10.85 29.58 -7.45
CA GLU A 114 -11.59 29.82 -8.71
C GLU A 114 -13.08 30.10 -8.44
N MET A 115 -13.73 29.25 -7.62
CA MET A 115 -15.15 29.40 -7.27
C MET A 115 -15.43 30.69 -6.48
N MET A 116 -14.49 31.17 -5.67
CA MET A 116 -14.62 32.38 -4.86
C MET A 116 -14.14 33.65 -5.58
N GLY A 117 -13.72 33.55 -6.86
CA GLY A 117 -13.16 34.68 -7.63
C GLY A 117 -11.83 35.21 -7.07
N ARG A 118 -11.09 34.40 -6.27
CA ARG A 118 -9.78 34.76 -5.71
C ARG A 118 -8.68 34.32 -6.67
N LYS A 119 -7.65 35.19 -6.86
CA LYS A 119 -6.45 34.78 -7.60
C LYS A 119 -5.74 33.65 -6.82
N THR A 120 -5.42 32.56 -7.50
CA THR A 120 -4.55 31.52 -6.96
C THR A 120 -3.16 32.13 -6.76
N PRO A 121 -2.50 31.97 -5.61
CA PRO A 121 -1.10 32.34 -5.49
C PRO A 121 -0.30 31.55 -6.54
N ASP A 122 0.53 32.23 -7.30
CA ASP A 122 1.47 31.58 -8.20
C ASP A 122 2.37 30.65 -7.38
N ALA A 123 2.47 29.40 -7.83
CA ALA A 123 3.26 28.37 -7.14
C ALA A 123 4.76 28.70 -7.19
#